data_d9b1e8694b7dd967c19ca8e951592af1
#
_entry.id   d9b1e8694b7dd967c19ca8e951592af1
#
_cell.length_a   1.000
_cell.length_b   1.000
_cell.length_c   1.000
_cell.angle_alpha   90.00
_cell.angle_beta   90.00
_cell.angle_gamma   90.00
#
_symmetry.space_group_name_H-M   'P 1'
#
loop_
_entity.id
_entity.type
_entity.pdbx_description
1 polymer ?
#
loop_
_entity_poly.entity_id
_entity_poly.type
_entity_poly.pdbx_seq_one_letter_code
_entity_poly.pdbx_strand_id
1 'polypeptide(L)'
;HIRWLTNTLQSDTQHVFIGEQDGFPIGVVRFSVEHDHALVSLALAPAAQGKGFGKSLLALGIAQIGSMPIRARIRSDNVASRNCFAACGFVETSRDKGFCCYNYIRLTFEEIVPKDDHINALYEALKLRKHAISHINLPSFEDHQEFIKKHPYRSWNFVFAATECIGNFYLQNDNSIGVQLLPGYDHMLPVLLKQILHDYEPLPEIKSKRNAGFVLHVPIGDHERRAQMNANGHTPLQITYTLEKEQV
;
A
#
# COMPACT_ATOMS: atom_id res chain seq x y z
N HIS A 1 22.95 -30.42 -7.87
CA HIS A 1 22.57 -29.38 -6.90
C HIS A 1 23.75 -28.42 -6.63
N ILE A 2 24.93 -28.94 -6.29
CA ILE A 2 26.14 -28.14 -6.04
C ILE A 2 26.51 -27.28 -7.25
N ARG A 3 26.57 -27.86 -8.46
CA ARG A 3 26.91 -27.14 -9.70
C ARG A 3 25.92 -25.99 -10.00
N TRP A 4 24.62 -26.21 -9.73
CA TRP A 4 23.61 -25.16 -9.87
C TRP A 4 23.86 -24.03 -8.87
N LEU A 5 24.10 -24.35 -7.59
CA LEU A 5 24.36 -23.34 -6.56
C LEU A 5 25.62 -22.53 -6.87
N THR A 6 26.70 -23.19 -7.29
CA THR A 6 27.95 -22.51 -7.71
C THR A 6 27.70 -21.51 -8.84
N ASN A 7 26.99 -21.95 -9.89
CA ASN A 7 26.65 -21.08 -11.01
C ASN A 7 25.75 -19.91 -10.58
N THR A 8 24.81 -20.17 -9.68
CA THR A 8 23.90 -19.13 -9.15
C THR A 8 24.66 -18.08 -8.34
N LEU A 9 25.61 -18.51 -7.49
CA LEU A 9 26.40 -17.60 -6.65
C LEU A 9 27.46 -16.80 -7.44
N GLN A 10 27.83 -17.25 -8.64
CA GLN A 10 28.75 -16.57 -9.55
C GLN A 10 28.05 -15.70 -10.59
N SER A 11 26.71 -15.66 -10.57
CA SER A 11 25.92 -14.96 -11.57
C SER A 11 25.56 -13.54 -11.09
N ASP A 12 25.88 -12.54 -11.88
CA ASP A 12 25.49 -11.14 -11.64
C ASP A 12 23.96 -10.91 -11.77
N THR A 13 23.24 -11.88 -12.37
CA THR A 13 21.78 -11.81 -12.57
C THR A 13 20.98 -12.62 -11.56
N GLN A 14 21.65 -13.29 -10.62
CA GLN A 14 21.01 -14.08 -9.58
C GLN A 14 21.36 -13.54 -8.20
N HIS A 15 20.35 -13.05 -7.47
CA HIS A 15 20.53 -12.64 -6.09
C HIS A 15 19.84 -13.65 -5.17
N VAL A 16 20.57 -14.23 -4.25
CA VAL A 16 20.08 -15.25 -3.31
C VAL A 16 20.33 -14.78 -1.89
N PHE A 17 19.26 -14.67 -1.12
CA PHE A 17 19.32 -14.28 0.28
C PHE A 17 18.78 -15.42 1.14
N ILE A 18 19.54 -15.80 2.15
CA ILE A 18 19.14 -16.80 3.15
C ILE A 18 18.60 -16.04 4.37
N GLY A 19 17.37 -16.37 4.79
CA GLY A 19 16.82 -15.87 6.04
C GLY A 19 17.24 -16.78 7.18
N GLU A 20 17.68 -16.16 8.28
CA GLU A 20 18.06 -16.85 9.50
C GLU A 20 17.25 -16.34 10.68
N GLN A 21 16.95 -17.22 11.62
CA GLN A 21 16.35 -16.92 12.90
C GLN A 21 17.22 -17.57 14.01
N ASP A 22 17.76 -16.75 14.91
CA ASP A 22 18.63 -17.22 16.00
C ASP A 22 19.82 -18.10 15.52
N GLY A 23 20.40 -17.73 14.35
CA GLY A 23 21.51 -18.45 13.74
C GLY A 23 21.11 -19.69 12.93
N PHE A 24 19.80 -20.01 12.80
CA PHE A 24 19.32 -21.14 12.02
C PHE A 24 18.67 -20.68 10.71
N PRO A 25 19.00 -21.31 9.56
CA PRO A 25 18.39 -20.96 8.28
C PRO A 25 16.89 -21.35 8.26
N ILE A 26 16.03 -20.37 8.01
CA ILE A 26 14.58 -20.55 7.96
C ILE A 26 14.01 -20.54 6.55
N GLY A 27 14.76 -20.06 5.58
CA GLY A 27 14.29 -20.01 4.19
C GLY A 27 15.22 -19.28 3.26
N VAL A 28 14.82 -19.19 2.01
CA VAL A 28 15.56 -18.50 0.95
C VAL A 28 14.61 -17.66 0.10
N VAL A 29 15.01 -16.46 -0.22
CA VAL A 29 14.41 -15.64 -1.28
C VAL A 29 15.44 -15.43 -2.40
N ARG A 30 15.02 -15.63 -3.63
CA ARG A 30 15.86 -15.51 -4.81
C ARG A 30 15.22 -14.58 -5.81
N PHE A 31 16.03 -13.73 -6.42
CA PHE A 31 15.67 -12.87 -7.54
C PHE A 31 16.51 -13.23 -8.75
N SER A 32 15.85 -13.55 -9.85
CA SER A 32 16.47 -13.77 -11.16
C SER A 32 16.24 -12.53 -11.99
N VAL A 33 17.30 -11.75 -12.25
CA VAL A 33 17.22 -10.53 -13.06
C VAL A 33 17.11 -10.91 -14.52
N GLU A 34 16.04 -10.47 -15.14
CA GLU A 34 15.75 -10.52 -16.56
C GLU A 34 15.83 -9.09 -17.12
N HIS A 35 15.72 -8.88 -18.42
CA HIS A 35 16.04 -7.61 -19.10
C HIS A 35 15.50 -6.36 -18.39
N ASP A 36 14.24 -6.36 -17.98
CA ASP A 36 13.50 -5.21 -17.45
C ASP A 36 12.90 -5.42 -16.05
N HIS A 37 13.08 -6.62 -15.47
CA HIS A 37 12.51 -6.98 -14.17
C HIS A 37 13.29 -8.09 -13.46
N ALA A 38 13.04 -8.26 -12.18
CA ALA A 38 13.49 -9.40 -11.40
C ALA A 38 12.32 -10.36 -11.12
N LEU A 39 12.51 -11.63 -11.44
CA LEU A 39 11.55 -12.68 -11.07
C LEU A 39 11.90 -13.21 -9.68
N VAL A 40 10.99 -13.07 -8.72
CA VAL A 40 11.21 -13.51 -7.34
C VAL A 40 10.64 -14.89 -7.07
N SER A 41 11.38 -15.68 -6.29
CA SER A 41 10.91 -16.93 -5.68
C SER A 41 11.25 -16.98 -4.20
N LEU A 42 10.36 -17.60 -3.41
CA LEU A 42 10.48 -17.73 -1.96
C LEU A 42 10.28 -19.20 -1.56
N ALA A 43 11.15 -19.73 -0.74
CA ALA A 43 10.97 -21.02 -0.10
C ALA A 43 11.31 -20.94 1.38
N LEU A 44 10.47 -21.53 2.23
CA LEU A 44 10.71 -21.66 3.67
C LEU A 44 10.96 -23.10 4.06
N ALA A 45 11.85 -23.32 5.02
CA ALA A 45 11.99 -24.60 5.67
C ALA A 45 10.65 -25.04 6.27
N PRO A 46 10.29 -26.35 6.25
CA PRO A 46 9.01 -26.81 6.78
C PRO A 46 8.71 -26.33 8.20
N ALA A 47 9.70 -26.33 9.07
CA ALA A 47 9.57 -25.85 10.45
C ALA A 47 9.32 -24.35 10.61
N ALA A 48 9.58 -23.56 9.55
CA ALA A 48 9.40 -22.09 9.52
C ALA A 48 8.07 -21.67 8.87
N GLN A 49 7.36 -22.60 8.23
CA GLN A 49 6.09 -22.30 7.57
C GLN A 49 4.98 -21.96 8.57
N GLY A 50 4.01 -21.13 8.15
CA GLY A 50 2.86 -20.74 8.99
C GLY A 50 3.17 -19.74 10.11
N LYS A 51 4.43 -19.34 10.31
CA LYS A 51 4.89 -18.48 11.42
C LYS A 51 5.10 -17.01 11.01
N GLY A 52 4.72 -16.60 9.80
CA GLY A 52 4.88 -15.24 9.31
C GLY A 52 6.24 -14.92 8.69
N PHE A 53 7.24 -15.75 8.84
CA PHE A 53 8.61 -15.52 8.34
C PHE A 53 8.71 -15.26 6.83
N GLY A 54 7.79 -15.83 6.04
CA GLY A 54 7.76 -15.60 4.59
C GLY A 54 7.58 -14.15 4.21
N LYS A 55 6.73 -13.43 4.93
CA LYS A 55 6.50 -11.99 4.71
C LYS A 55 7.75 -11.17 5.03
N SER A 56 8.38 -11.44 6.17
CA SER A 56 9.59 -10.74 6.61
C SER A 56 10.75 -11.00 5.65
N LEU A 57 10.98 -12.26 5.28
CA LEU A 57 12.06 -12.62 4.36
C LEU A 57 11.86 -12.01 2.96
N LEU A 58 10.63 -12.05 2.45
CA LEU A 58 10.30 -11.44 1.16
C LEU A 58 10.50 -9.92 1.20
N ALA A 59 10.03 -9.23 2.23
CA ALA A 59 10.18 -7.78 2.39
C ALA A 59 11.66 -7.36 2.49
N LEU A 60 12.46 -8.07 3.28
CA LEU A 60 13.91 -7.83 3.38
C LEU A 60 14.63 -8.06 2.05
N GLY A 61 14.25 -9.12 1.32
CA GLY A 61 14.83 -9.39 0.00
C GLY A 61 14.49 -8.31 -1.02
N ILE A 62 13.23 -7.83 -1.05
CA ILE A 62 12.78 -6.74 -1.93
C ILE A 62 13.61 -5.47 -1.69
N ALA A 63 13.90 -5.15 -0.43
CA ALA A 63 14.68 -3.97 -0.08
C ALA A 63 16.12 -4.01 -0.67
N GLN A 64 16.67 -5.20 -0.94
CA GLN A 64 18.00 -5.37 -1.52
C GLN A 64 18.03 -5.21 -3.05
N ILE A 65 16.89 -5.31 -3.74
CA ILE A 65 16.83 -5.27 -5.21
C ILE A 65 16.75 -3.84 -5.76
N GLY A 66 16.59 -2.84 -4.89
CA GLY A 66 16.52 -1.45 -5.30
C GLY A 66 15.21 -1.11 -6.02
N SER A 67 15.27 -0.30 -7.09
CA SER A 67 14.10 0.21 -7.81
C SER A 67 13.62 -0.68 -8.97
N MET A 68 14.29 -1.81 -9.22
CA MET A 68 13.93 -2.70 -10.32
C MET A 68 12.49 -3.25 -10.16
N PRO A 69 11.69 -3.29 -11.23
CA PRO A 69 10.39 -3.96 -11.21
C PRO A 69 10.53 -5.42 -10.78
N ILE A 70 9.66 -5.88 -9.89
CA ILE A 70 9.70 -7.27 -9.40
C ILE A 70 8.40 -7.98 -9.79
N ARG A 71 8.56 -9.16 -10.37
CA ARG A 71 7.44 -10.04 -10.75
C ARG A 71 7.53 -11.37 -9.98
N ALA A 72 6.38 -11.99 -9.78
CA ALA A 72 6.28 -13.33 -9.22
C ALA A 72 5.33 -14.18 -10.03
N ARG A 73 5.62 -15.49 -10.12
CA ARG A 73 4.74 -16.48 -10.73
C ARG A 73 4.48 -17.58 -9.71
N ILE A 74 3.24 -17.67 -9.26
CA ILE A 74 2.83 -18.53 -8.16
C ILE A 74 1.78 -19.51 -8.65
N ARG A 75 1.88 -20.79 -8.27
CA ARG A 75 0.84 -21.77 -8.60
C ARG A 75 -0.52 -21.32 -8.04
N SER A 76 -1.57 -21.45 -8.82
CA SER A 76 -2.92 -20.99 -8.43
C SER A 76 -3.49 -21.76 -7.22
N ASP A 77 -3.04 -22.99 -6.98
CA ASP A 77 -3.39 -23.82 -5.83
C ASP A 77 -2.56 -23.47 -4.56
N ASN A 78 -1.45 -22.73 -4.69
CA ASN A 78 -0.61 -22.34 -3.56
C ASN A 78 -1.16 -21.08 -2.86
N VAL A 79 -2.26 -21.25 -2.13
CA VAL A 79 -2.95 -20.16 -1.41
C VAL A 79 -2.03 -19.47 -0.40
N ALA A 80 -1.17 -20.22 0.30
CA ALA A 80 -0.24 -19.69 1.30
C ALA A 80 0.75 -18.69 0.67
N SER A 81 1.37 -19.04 -0.46
CA SER A 81 2.25 -18.12 -1.19
C SER A 81 1.50 -16.92 -1.74
N ARG A 82 0.33 -17.12 -2.36
CA ARG A 82 -0.49 -16.02 -2.88
C ARG A 82 -0.80 -15.00 -1.78
N ASN A 83 -1.25 -15.44 -0.61
CA ASN A 83 -1.52 -14.56 0.53
C ASN A 83 -0.25 -13.88 1.07
N CYS A 84 0.89 -14.59 1.08
CA CYS A 84 2.17 -14.03 1.50
C CYS A 84 2.61 -12.89 0.57
N PHE A 85 2.58 -13.12 -0.75
CA PHE A 85 2.98 -12.14 -1.75
C PHE A 85 2.02 -10.93 -1.77
N ALA A 86 0.71 -11.15 -1.78
CA ALA A 86 -0.29 -10.08 -1.68
C ALA A 86 -0.07 -9.23 -0.42
N ALA A 87 0.20 -9.88 0.72
CA ALA A 87 0.54 -9.17 1.95
C ALA A 87 1.85 -8.36 1.88
N CYS A 88 2.73 -8.60 0.90
CA CYS A 88 3.96 -7.85 0.66
C CYS A 88 3.85 -6.81 -0.47
N GLY A 89 2.64 -6.50 -0.96
CA GLY A 89 2.44 -5.48 -1.98
C GLY A 89 2.47 -5.99 -3.42
N PHE A 90 2.38 -7.33 -3.62
CA PHE A 90 2.22 -7.89 -4.94
C PHE A 90 0.75 -7.92 -5.36
N VAL A 91 0.46 -7.42 -6.55
CA VAL A 91 -0.87 -7.38 -7.15
C VAL A 91 -0.94 -8.41 -8.28
N GLU A 92 -1.98 -9.25 -8.28
CA GLU A 92 -2.22 -10.23 -9.33
C GLU A 92 -2.59 -9.51 -10.63
N THR A 93 -1.87 -9.81 -11.72
CA THR A 93 -2.04 -9.16 -13.03
C THR A 93 -2.65 -10.07 -14.07
N SER A 94 -2.41 -11.38 -13.97
CA SER A 94 -2.96 -12.36 -14.90
C SER A 94 -2.91 -13.77 -14.34
N ARG A 95 -3.64 -14.68 -15.00
CA ARG A 95 -3.59 -16.13 -14.75
C ARG A 95 -3.33 -16.87 -16.06
N ASP A 96 -2.40 -17.79 -16.03
CA ASP A 96 -2.06 -18.64 -17.16
C ASP A 96 -1.63 -20.04 -16.71
N LYS A 97 -2.18 -21.10 -17.35
CA LYS A 97 -1.75 -22.51 -17.21
C LYS A 97 -1.55 -22.98 -15.76
N GLY A 98 -2.45 -22.60 -14.84
CA GLY A 98 -2.38 -22.99 -13.44
C GLY A 98 -1.42 -22.16 -12.58
N PHE A 99 -1.00 -21.01 -13.08
CA PHE A 99 -0.22 -20.01 -12.34
C PHE A 99 -0.94 -18.67 -12.30
N CYS A 100 -0.72 -17.95 -11.20
CA CYS A 100 -1.06 -16.53 -11.04
C CYS A 100 0.22 -15.71 -11.18
N CYS A 101 0.20 -14.70 -12.04
CA CYS A 101 1.28 -13.74 -12.21
C CYS A 101 1.03 -12.50 -11.37
N TYR A 102 2.06 -12.01 -10.71
CA TYR A 102 2.02 -10.87 -9.81
C TYR A 102 3.09 -9.86 -10.17
N ASN A 103 2.77 -8.58 -10.05
CA ASN A 103 3.74 -7.50 -10.04
C ASN A 103 3.84 -6.91 -8.64
N TYR A 104 5.05 -6.64 -8.17
CA TYR A 104 5.27 -5.84 -6.97
C TYR A 104 5.07 -4.37 -7.33
N ILE A 105 4.18 -3.71 -6.62
CA ILE A 105 3.90 -2.29 -6.80
C ILE A 105 4.61 -1.53 -5.68
N ARG A 106 5.67 -0.82 -6.04
CA ARG A 106 6.30 0.13 -5.13
C ARG A 106 5.56 1.46 -5.25
N LEU A 107 5.00 1.91 -4.14
CA LEU A 107 4.45 3.25 -4.05
C LEU A 107 5.54 4.22 -3.62
N THR A 108 5.53 5.41 -4.21
CA THR A 108 6.34 6.54 -3.77
C THR A 108 5.42 7.71 -3.44
N PHE A 109 5.85 8.56 -2.52
CA PHE A 109 5.09 9.69 -2.03
C PHE A 109 5.82 10.98 -2.38
N GLU A 110 5.09 11.98 -2.85
CA GLU A 110 5.56 13.34 -3.08
C GLU A 110 4.74 14.30 -2.23
N GLU A 111 5.42 15.07 -1.38
CA GLU A 111 4.75 16.04 -0.53
C GLU A 111 4.03 17.10 -1.36
N ILE A 112 2.78 17.36 -1.01
CA ILE A 112 1.97 18.40 -1.64
C ILE A 112 2.37 19.74 -1.08
N VAL A 113 2.78 20.63 -1.97
CA VAL A 113 3.13 22.01 -1.67
C VAL A 113 2.26 22.97 -2.50
N PRO A 114 2.03 24.22 -2.08
CA PRO A 114 1.14 25.16 -2.76
C PRO A 114 1.75 25.76 -4.03
N LYS A 115 2.05 24.91 -5.03
CA LYS A 115 2.48 25.26 -6.38
C LYS A 115 1.38 24.94 -7.40
N ASP A 116 1.36 25.64 -8.52
CA ASP A 116 0.25 25.62 -9.48
C ASP A 116 -0.05 24.21 -10.03
N ASP A 117 0.97 23.42 -10.34
CA ASP A 117 0.81 22.04 -10.83
C ASP A 117 0.16 21.14 -9.78
N HIS A 118 0.54 21.25 -8.49
CA HIS A 118 -0.08 20.48 -7.39
C HIS A 118 -1.53 20.92 -7.15
N ILE A 119 -1.79 22.23 -7.15
CA ILE A 119 -3.13 22.80 -6.97
C ILE A 119 -4.07 22.27 -8.08
N ASN A 120 -3.62 22.36 -9.34
CA ASN A 120 -4.39 21.89 -10.48
C ASN A 120 -4.63 20.37 -10.42
N ALA A 121 -3.60 19.58 -10.15
CA ALA A 121 -3.72 18.12 -10.06
C ALA A 121 -4.71 17.69 -8.96
N LEU A 122 -4.67 18.32 -7.80
CA LEU A 122 -5.61 18.05 -6.70
C LEU A 122 -7.04 18.48 -7.06
N TYR A 123 -7.21 19.61 -7.75
CA TYR A 123 -8.53 20.07 -8.17
C TYR A 123 -9.16 19.11 -9.19
N GLU A 124 -8.38 18.63 -10.17
CA GLU A 124 -8.84 17.61 -11.10
C GLU A 124 -9.17 16.28 -10.37
N ALA A 125 -8.34 15.85 -9.45
CA ALA A 125 -8.64 14.67 -8.64
C ALA A 125 -9.93 14.85 -7.82
N LEU A 126 -10.19 16.05 -7.30
CA LEU A 126 -11.38 16.37 -6.53
C LEU A 126 -12.67 16.25 -7.36
N LYS A 127 -12.63 16.63 -8.64
CA LYS A 127 -13.74 16.47 -9.60
C LYS A 127 -14.10 15.00 -9.85
N LEU A 128 -13.13 14.10 -9.74
CA LEU A 128 -13.31 12.66 -9.98
C LEU A 128 -13.78 11.90 -8.73
N ARG A 129 -13.93 12.57 -7.60
CA ARG A 129 -14.32 11.94 -6.33
C ARG A 129 -15.76 11.43 -6.36
N LYS A 130 -15.94 10.13 -6.13
CA LYS A 130 -17.26 9.49 -6.10
C LYS A 130 -18.01 9.70 -4.77
N HIS A 131 -17.26 9.74 -3.66
CA HIS A 131 -17.82 9.84 -2.31
C HIS A 131 -17.16 10.98 -1.53
N ALA A 132 -17.94 11.72 -0.78
CA ALA A 132 -17.50 12.82 0.07
C ALA A 132 -17.77 12.51 1.54
N ILE A 133 -16.86 12.89 2.43
CA ILE A 133 -17.05 12.78 3.88
C ILE A 133 -17.54 14.13 4.45
N SER A 134 -16.93 15.24 4.03
CA SER A 134 -17.16 16.54 4.65
C SER A 134 -17.92 17.53 3.79
N HIS A 135 -17.79 17.50 2.47
CA HIS A 135 -18.43 18.45 1.54
C HIS A 135 -18.99 17.72 0.33
N ILE A 136 -20.28 17.90 0.07
CA ILE A 136 -20.98 17.28 -1.06
C ILE A 136 -20.69 18.05 -2.36
N ASN A 137 -20.54 19.37 -2.28
CA ASN A 137 -20.33 20.24 -3.44
C ASN A 137 -18.84 20.43 -3.71
N LEU A 138 -18.49 20.52 -5.00
CA LEU A 138 -17.15 20.92 -5.43
C LEU A 138 -16.93 22.38 -5.03
N PRO A 139 -15.84 22.73 -4.31
CA PRO A 139 -15.50 24.11 -4.00
C PRO A 139 -15.12 24.89 -5.27
N SER A 140 -15.12 26.22 -5.21
CA SER A 140 -14.51 27.03 -6.25
C SER A 140 -13.01 26.74 -6.35
N PHE A 141 -12.41 27.07 -7.50
CA PHE A 141 -10.96 26.88 -7.64
C PHE A 141 -10.18 27.77 -6.68
N GLU A 142 -10.66 28.99 -6.44
CA GLU A 142 -10.07 29.95 -5.51
C GLU A 142 -10.11 29.45 -4.06
N ASP A 143 -11.24 28.91 -3.61
CA ASP A 143 -11.38 28.31 -2.27
C ASP A 143 -10.46 27.11 -2.11
N HIS A 144 -10.36 26.28 -3.16
CA HIS A 144 -9.45 25.13 -3.17
C HIS A 144 -7.99 25.57 -3.07
N GLN A 145 -7.58 26.57 -3.84
CA GLN A 145 -6.23 27.13 -3.78
C GLN A 145 -5.90 27.70 -2.40
N GLU A 146 -6.83 28.42 -1.79
CA GLU A 146 -6.67 28.97 -0.45
C GLU A 146 -6.56 27.87 0.61
N PHE A 147 -7.37 26.81 0.47
CA PHE A 147 -7.29 25.65 1.34
C PHE A 147 -5.93 24.96 1.28
N ILE A 148 -5.36 24.76 0.08
CA ILE A 148 -4.04 24.13 -0.06
C ILE A 148 -2.94 24.95 0.60
N LYS A 149 -3.03 26.29 0.54
CA LYS A 149 -2.07 27.19 1.18
C LYS A 149 -2.10 27.14 2.71
N LYS A 150 -3.25 26.77 3.30
CA LYS A 150 -3.51 26.85 4.75
C LYS A 150 -3.99 25.53 5.37
N HIS A 151 -3.88 24.40 4.64
CA HIS A 151 -4.41 23.13 5.12
C HIS A 151 -3.86 22.75 6.50
N PRO A 152 -4.68 22.14 7.36
CA PRO A 152 -4.29 21.77 8.73
C PRO A 152 -3.64 20.39 8.83
N TYR A 153 -3.39 19.71 7.70
CA TYR A 153 -2.89 18.33 7.70
C TYR A 153 -1.46 18.29 8.21
N ARG A 154 -1.17 17.27 9.01
CA ARG A 154 0.17 16.93 9.49
C ARG A 154 1.10 16.54 8.34
N SER A 155 0.57 15.84 7.34
CA SER A 155 1.27 15.44 6.13
C SER A 155 0.23 15.28 5.02
N TRP A 156 0.55 15.70 3.79
CA TRP A 156 -0.29 15.53 2.62
C TRP A 156 0.58 15.18 1.43
N ASN A 157 0.30 14.03 0.79
CA ASN A 157 1.17 13.51 -0.25
C ASN A 157 0.38 13.01 -1.45
N PHE A 158 0.90 13.21 -2.65
CA PHE A 158 0.55 12.41 -3.80
C PHE A 158 1.10 10.99 -3.65
N VAL A 159 0.42 10.05 -4.27
CA VAL A 159 0.80 8.64 -4.33
C VAL A 159 1.10 8.27 -5.77
N PHE A 160 2.28 7.75 -6.01
CA PHE A 160 2.71 7.27 -7.32
C PHE A 160 2.91 5.75 -7.30
N ALA A 161 2.42 5.08 -8.34
CA ALA A 161 2.79 3.72 -8.69
C ALA A 161 3.75 3.78 -9.88
N ALA A 162 5.02 3.50 -9.67
CA ALA A 162 6.10 3.84 -10.59
C ALA A 162 6.11 5.37 -10.90
N THR A 163 5.77 5.77 -12.12
CA THR A 163 5.72 7.18 -12.54
C THR A 163 4.30 7.74 -12.62
N GLU A 164 3.28 6.92 -12.38
CA GLU A 164 1.88 7.30 -12.52
C GLU A 164 1.30 7.76 -11.18
N CYS A 165 0.75 8.95 -11.12
CA CYS A 165 -0.01 9.43 -9.96
C CYS A 165 -1.33 8.68 -9.87
N ILE A 166 -1.52 7.93 -8.79
CA ILE A 166 -2.72 7.11 -8.55
C ILE A 166 -3.67 7.71 -7.52
N GLY A 167 -3.31 8.82 -6.89
CA GLY A 167 -4.12 9.49 -5.89
C GLY A 167 -3.32 10.33 -4.90
N ASN A 168 -3.93 10.59 -3.78
CA ASN A 168 -3.30 11.30 -2.67
C ASN A 168 -3.80 10.78 -1.31
N PHE A 169 -3.02 11.02 -0.26
CA PHE A 169 -3.45 10.81 1.11
C PHE A 169 -2.98 11.94 2.02
N TYR A 170 -3.67 12.13 3.12
CA TYR A 170 -3.26 13.04 4.18
C TYR A 170 -3.39 12.40 5.57
N LEU A 171 -2.54 12.84 6.48
CA LEU A 171 -2.56 12.49 7.89
C LEU A 171 -3.00 13.71 8.70
N GLN A 172 -3.89 13.50 9.64
CA GLN A 172 -4.35 14.56 10.54
C GLN A 172 -3.70 14.45 11.93
N ASN A 173 -3.85 15.52 12.72
CA ASN A 173 -3.31 15.57 14.08
C ASN A 173 -4.09 14.70 15.09
N ASP A 174 -5.24 14.15 14.70
CA ASP A 174 -6.03 13.20 15.49
C ASP A 174 -5.74 11.74 15.14
N ASN A 175 -4.69 11.48 14.34
CA ASN A 175 -4.31 10.20 13.76
C ASN A 175 -5.30 9.67 12.71
N SER A 176 -6.20 10.49 12.17
CA SER A 176 -7.00 10.07 11.04
C SER A 176 -6.23 10.15 9.73
N ILE A 177 -6.50 9.19 8.84
CA ILE A 177 -5.98 9.10 7.48
C ILE A 177 -7.14 9.39 6.52
N GLY A 178 -6.93 10.35 5.61
CA GLY A 178 -7.79 10.53 4.45
C GLY A 178 -7.09 10.00 3.21
N VAL A 179 -7.81 9.25 2.37
CA VAL A 179 -7.29 8.68 1.13
C VAL A 179 -8.25 8.98 -0.01
N GLN A 180 -7.71 9.54 -1.08
CA GLN A 180 -8.38 9.64 -2.36
C GLN A 180 -7.55 8.93 -3.42
N LEU A 181 -8.06 7.81 -3.95
CA LEU A 181 -7.50 7.14 -5.11
C LEU A 181 -8.27 7.57 -6.37
N LEU A 182 -7.54 7.68 -7.46
CA LEU A 182 -8.14 7.97 -8.78
C LEU A 182 -8.95 6.75 -9.27
N PRO A 183 -9.94 6.94 -10.14
CA PRO A 183 -10.75 5.85 -10.69
C PRO A 183 -9.89 4.73 -11.28
N GLY A 184 -10.20 3.47 -10.93
CA GLY A 184 -9.44 2.29 -11.36
C GLY A 184 -8.35 1.84 -10.38
N TYR A 185 -7.97 2.67 -9.40
CA TYR A 185 -6.92 2.36 -8.42
C TYR A 185 -7.44 1.98 -7.03
N ASP A 186 -8.76 1.83 -6.84
CA ASP A 186 -9.34 1.47 -5.53
C ASP A 186 -8.76 0.16 -4.97
N HIS A 187 -8.34 -0.76 -5.83
CA HIS A 187 -7.67 -2.00 -5.45
C HIS A 187 -6.29 -1.80 -4.78
N MET A 188 -5.69 -0.61 -4.92
CA MET A 188 -4.40 -0.25 -4.33
C MET A 188 -4.51 0.20 -2.86
N LEU A 189 -5.72 0.43 -2.35
CA LEU A 189 -5.91 0.91 -0.97
C LEU A 189 -5.21 0.06 0.10
N PRO A 190 -5.29 -1.29 0.10
CA PRO A 190 -4.60 -2.09 1.11
C PRO A 190 -3.06 -1.96 1.04
N VAL A 191 -2.50 -1.85 -0.17
CA VAL A 191 -1.06 -1.64 -0.37
C VAL A 191 -0.64 -0.27 0.15
N LEU A 192 -1.41 0.78 -0.18
CA LEU A 192 -1.19 2.14 0.28
C LEU A 192 -1.24 2.25 1.81
N LEU A 193 -2.30 1.72 2.44
CA LEU A 193 -2.43 1.77 3.88
C LEU A 193 -1.27 1.06 4.58
N LYS A 194 -0.84 -0.07 4.05
CA LYS A 194 0.31 -0.80 4.60
C LYS A 194 1.61 0.00 4.50
N GLN A 195 1.82 0.68 3.38
CA GLN A 195 2.98 1.56 3.20
C GLN A 195 2.92 2.75 4.17
N ILE A 196 1.74 3.38 4.32
CA ILE A 196 1.56 4.47 5.29
C ILE A 196 1.86 3.99 6.72
N LEU A 197 1.34 2.83 7.12
CA LEU A 197 1.58 2.25 8.45
C LEU A 197 3.04 1.81 8.68
N HIS A 198 3.81 1.63 7.62
CA HIS A 198 5.25 1.34 7.69
C HIS A 198 6.08 2.63 7.79
N ASP A 199 5.71 3.68 7.04
CA ASP A 199 6.53 4.88 6.87
C ASP A 199 6.21 5.98 7.90
N TYR A 200 5.04 5.91 8.54
CA TYR A 200 4.57 6.92 9.49
C TYR A 200 4.18 6.30 10.83
N GLU A 201 4.54 7.01 11.89
CA GLU A 201 4.11 6.67 13.25
C GLU A 201 2.89 7.51 13.66
N PRO A 202 1.89 6.92 14.36
CA PRO A 202 0.82 7.70 14.96
C PRO A 202 1.36 8.62 16.05
N LEU A 203 0.74 9.77 16.22
CA LEU A 203 1.04 10.64 17.36
C LEU A 203 0.55 9.99 18.66
N PRO A 204 1.16 10.29 19.81
CA PRO A 204 0.74 9.77 21.11
C PRO A 204 -0.75 9.98 21.38
N GLU A 205 -1.39 9.01 22.01
CA GLU A 205 -2.79 9.07 22.39
C GLU A 205 -3.10 10.32 23.24
N ILE A 206 -4.25 10.94 22.98
CA ILE A 206 -4.88 11.92 23.86
C ILE A 206 -6.30 11.42 24.14
N LYS A 207 -6.57 10.99 25.38
CA LYS A 207 -7.89 10.48 25.76
C LYS A 207 -9.01 11.39 25.28
N SER A 208 -10.03 10.83 24.64
CA SER A 208 -11.19 11.50 24.07
C SER A 208 -10.93 12.46 22.89
N LYS A 209 -9.66 12.54 22.38
CA LYS A 209 -9.31 13.45 21.27
C LYS A 209 -8.52 12.79 20.15
N ARG A 210 -7.64 11.85 20.48
CA ARG A 210 -6.76 11.19 19.52
C ARG A 210 -6.60 9.72 19.89
N ASN A 211 -6.87 8.83 18.94
CA ASN A 211 -6.64 7.40 19.11
C ASN A 211 -5.14 7.08 19.21
N ALA A 212 -4.80 5.99 19.89
CA ALA A 212 -3.42 5.49 19.98
C ALA A 212 -2.85 5.06 18.62
N GLY A 213 -3.71 4.57 17.71
CA GLY A 213 -3.35 4.15 16.36
C GLY A 213 -4.01 5.01 15.29
N PHE A 214 -3.62 4.77 14.04
CA PHE A 214 -4.28 5.40 12.91
C PHE A 214 -5.72 4.90 12.71
N VAL A 215 -6.59 5.78 12.25
CA VAL A 215 -7.98 5.49 11.87
C VAL A 215 -8.24 5.98 10.44
N LEU A 216 -9.00 5.22 9.66
CA LEU A 216 -9.42 5.60 8.31
C LEU A 216 -10.89 5.96 8.32
N HIS A 217 -11.23 7.15 7.82
CA HIS A 217 -12.61 7.54 7.61
C HIS A 217 -13.10 7.01 6.26
N VAL A 218 -14.16 6.20 6.28
CA VAL A 218 -14.79 5.65 5.09
C VAL A 218 -16.24 6.12 5.02
N PRO A 219 -16.66 6.76 3.91
CA PRO A 219 -18.05 7.16 3.73
C PRO A 219 -19.02 5.98 3.89
N ILE A 220 -20.17 6.18 4.54
CA ILE A 220 -21.11 5.10 4.81
C ILE A 220 -21.67 4.47 3.52
N GLY A 221 -21.78 5.24 2.45
CA GLY A 221 -22.21 4.79 1.12
C GLY A 221 -21.12 4.10 0.29
N ASP A 222 -19.86 4.12 0.73
CA ASP A 222 -18.76 3.43 0.05
C ASP A 222 -18.69 1.96 0.50
N HIS A 223 -19.63 1.16 0.01
CA HIS A 223 -19.77 -0.25 0.37
C HIS A 223 -18.55 -1.08 -0.09
N GLU A 224 -17.97 -0.74 -1.24
CA GLU A 224 -16.82 -1.44 -1.81
C GLU A 224 -15.59 -1.28 -0.90
N ARG A 225 -15.26 -0.05 -0.51
CA ARG A 225 -14.15 0.25 0.41
C ARG A 225 -14.37 -0.38 1.78
N ARG A 226 -15.58 -0.35 2.31
CA ARG A 226 -15.92 -1.02 3.58
C ARG A 226 -15.71 -2.52 3.50
N ALA A 227 -16.17 -3.18 2.42
CA ALA A 227 -15.94 -4.61 2.20
C ALA A 227 -14.45 -4.93 2.09
N GLN A 228 -13.68 -4.10 1.40
CA GLN A 228 -12.23 -4.23 1.28
C GLN A 228 -11.52 -4.11 2.65
N MET A 229 -11.92 -3.15 3.50
CA MET A 229 -11.36 -3.00 4.85
C MET A 229 -11.64 -4.23 5.71
N ASN A 230 -12.88 -4.73 5.71
CA ASN A 230 -13.27 -5.94 6.45
C ASN A 230 -12.49 -7.18 5.97
N ALA A 231 -12.32 -7.35 4.65
CA ALA A 231 -11.56 -8.45 4.06
C ALA A 231 -10.08 -8.43 4.44
N ASN A 232 -9.53 -7.24 4.77
CA ASN A 232 -8.15 -7.07 5.25
C ASN A 232 -8.03 -7.12 6.78
N GLY A 233 -9.11 -7.47 7.51
CA GLY A 233 -9.08 -7.68 8.96
C GLY A 233 -9.24 -6.40 9.78
N HIS A 234 -9.63 -5.28 9.16
CA HIS A 234 -9.92 -4.05 9.89
C HIS A 234 -11.36 -4.05 10.38
N THR A 235 -11.59 -3.53 11.60
CA THR A 235 -12.90 -3.48 12.24
C THR A 235 -13.43 -2.05 12.31
N PRO A 236 -14.73 -1.79 12.03
CA PRO A 236 -15.31 -0.47 12.19
C PRO A 236 -15.34 -0.08 13.67
N LEU A 237 -15.01 1.19 13.97
CA LEU A 237 -14.95 1.74 15.32
C LEU A 237 -16.18 2.53 15.70
N GLN A 238 -16.72 3.34 14.79
CA GLN A 238 -17.84 4.25 15.06
C GLN A 238 -18.62 4.59 13.80
N ILE A 239 -19.83 5.11 14.00
CA ILE A 239 -20.65 5.75 12.96
C ILE A 239 -20.90 7.20 13.39
N THR A 240 -20.75 8.14 12.46
CA THR A 240 -20.99 9.57 12.68
C THR A 240 -22.22 10.01 11.92
N TYR A 241 -23.09 10.76 12.58
CA TYR A 241 -24.32 11.33 12.01
C TYR A 241 -24.21 12.84 11.93
N THR A 242 -24.69 13.43 10.83
CA THR A 242 -24.93 14.88 10.75
C THR A 242 -26.24 15.21 11.45
N LEU A 243 -26.20 16.20 12.34
CA LEU A 243 -27.39 16.70 13.02
C LEU A 243 -27.73 18.07 12.43
N GLU A 244 -28.89 18.16 11.78
CA GLU A 244 -29.40 19.43 11.25
C GLU A 244 -30.29 20.08 12.29
N LYS A 245 -30.18 21.42 12.45
CA LYS A 245 -31.17 22.17 13.21
C LYS A 245 -32.47 22.19 12.43
N GLU A 246 -33.56 21.81 13.07
CA GLU A 246 -34.89 22.08 12.50
C GLU A 246 -35.02 23.57 12.18
N GLN A 247 -35.35 23.88 10.93
CA GLN A 247 -35.72 25.24 10.58
C GLN A 247 -37.04 25.56 11.27
N VAL A 248 -36.99 26.39 12.31
CA VAL A 248 -38.17 26.94 13.00
C VAL A 248 -38.79 28.04 12.15
#